data_23c34c6905728642cf874675e5644504
#
_entry.id   23c34c6905728642cf874675e5644504
#
_cell.length_a   1.000
_cell.length_b   1.000
_cell.length_c   1.000
_cell.angle_alpha   90.00
_cell.angle_beta   90.00
_cell.angle_gamma   90.00
#
_symmetry.space_group_name_H-M   'P 1'
#
loop_
_entity.id
_entity.type
_entity.pdbx_description
1 polymer ?
#
loop_
_entity_poly.entity_id
_entity_poly.type
_entity_poly.pdbx_seq_one_letter_code
_entity_poly.pdbx_strand_id
1 'polypeptide(L)'
;MGEAERHLEAARQALLSRGLEILAESSIYLTEPQGYRSQPWFCNQVLQLGAGPEWTPERLLDLLLEEEARLGRVRSQDPEYRFGPRVIDMDLLLFGASVVQTARLWLPHPRLAERAFVLVPRAEIAPELVLPDGRSVQELLRCLAYRVEGRRIFQ
;
A
#
# COMPACT_ATOMS: atom_id res chain seq x y z
N MET A 1 -20.56 -1.04 -3.77
CA MET A 1 -19.21 -0.91 -3.19
C MET A 1 -19.04 -1.92 -2.08
N GLY A 2 -18.02 -2.77 -2.19
CA GLY A 2 -17.73 -3.78 -1.19
C GLY A 2 -17.10 -3.20 0.07
N GLU A 3 -16.97 -4.05 1.08
CA GLU A 3 -16.42 -3.65 2.37
C GLU A 3 -14.96 -3.25 2.29
N ALA A 4 -14.15 -4.00 1.56
CA ALA A 4 -12.73 -3.68 1.38
C ALA A 4 -12.55 -2.33 0.67
N GLU A 5 -13.39 -2.02 -0.31
CA GLU A 5 -13.34 -0.74 -1.00
C GLU A 5 -13.73 0.42 -0.09
N ARG A 6 -14.65 0.19 0.84
CA ARG A 6 -15.01 1.20 1.86
C ARG A 6 -13.85 1.48 2.80
N HIS A 7 -13.07 0.44 3.13
CA HIS A 7 -11.87 0.61 3.95
C HIS A 7 -10.82 1.45 3.23
N LEU A 8 -10.63 1.21 1.93
CA LEU A 8 -9.70 2.02 1.13
C LEU A 8 -10.16 3.47 1.07
N GLU A 9 -11.45 3.70 0.89
CA GLU A 9 -11.99 5.07 0.88
C GLU A 9 -11.80 5.75 2.24
N ALA A 10 -12.07 5.04 3.33
CA ALA A 10 -11.87 5.58 4.67
C ALA A 10 -10.41 5.94 4.91
N ALA A 11 -9.47 5.11 4.41
CA ALA A 11 -8.04 5.39 4.51
C ALA A 11 -7.67 6.65 3.73
N ARG A 12 -8.19 6.81 2.52
CA ARG A 12 -7.95 8.03 1.73
C ARG A 12 -8.43 9.28 2.45
N GLN A 13 -9.64 9.24 3.01
CA GLN A 13 -10.18 10.37 3.76
C GLN A 13 -9.35 10.67 5.01
N ALA A 14 -8.88 9.63 5.69
CA ALA A 14 -8.02 9.80 6.87
C ALA A 14 -6.73 10.53 6.51
N LEU A 15 -6.08 10.15 5.41
CA LEU A 15 -4.86 10.80 4.96
C LEU A 15 -5.09 12.28 4.63
N LEU A 16 -6.19 12.58 3.93
CA LEU A 16 -6.55 13.96 3.61
C LEU A 16 -6.79 14.78 4.86
N SER A 17 -7.46 14.21 5.86
CA SER A 17 -7.77 14.91 7.11
C SER A 17 -6.52 15.21 7.95
N ARG A 18 -5.42 14.50 7.69
CA ARG A 18 -4.14 14.71 8.40
C ARG A 18 -3.21 15.67 7.67
N GLY A 19 -3.70 16.33 6.61
CA GLY A 19 -2.95 17.37 5.91
C GLY A 19 -2.08 16.87 4.76
N LEU A 20 -2.28 15.64 4.32
CA LEU A 20 -1.62 15.10 3.14
C LEU A 20 -2.49 15.34 1.90
N GLU A 21 -1.84 15.47 0.76
CA GLU A 21 -2.54 15.55 -0.52
C GLU A 21 -2.41 14.21 -1.25
N ILE A 22 -3.46 13.84 -1.98
CA ILE A 22 -3.40 12.68 -2.87
C ILE A 22 -3.13 13.20 -4.27
N LEU A 23 -1.90 13.00 -4.75
CA LEU A 23 -1.48 13.50 -6.06
C LEU A 23 -1.88 12.57 -7.19
N ALA A 24 -1.90 11.27 -6.92
CA ALA A 24 -2.34 10.27 -7.86
C ALA A 24 -2.81 9.04 -7.12
N GLU A 25 -3.76 8.33 -7.70
CA GLU A 25 -4.23 7.07 -7.14
C GLU A 25 -4.38 6.03 -8.25
N SER A 26 -3.99 4.81 -7.95
CA SER A 26 -4.16 3.71 -8.89
C SER A 26 -5.62 3.24 -8.88
N SER A 27 -5.97 2.45 -9.89
CA SER A 27 -7.18 1.64 -9.83
C SER A 27 -7.06 0.67 -8.65
N ILE A 28 -8.20 0.16 -8.21
CA ILE A 28 -8.25 -0.88 -7.18
C ILE A 28 -8.06 -2.22 -7.87
N TYR A 29 -7.07 -2.99 -7.41
CA TYR A 29 -6.77 -4.31 -7.94
C TYR A 29 -7.14 -5.37 -6.93
N LEU A 30 -7.57 -6.52 -7.44
CA LEU A 30 -7.81 -7.71 -6.62
C LEU A 30 -6.59 -8.61 -6.74
N THR A 31 -6.09 -9.12 -5.62
CA THR A 31 -4.92 -9.99 -5.59
C THR A 31 -5.24 -11.27 -4.85
N GLU A 32 -4.58 -12.36 -5.28
CA GLU A 32 -4.76 -13.66 -4.66
C GLU A 32 -4.27 -13.66 -3.22
N PRO A 33 -5.01 -14.32 -2.31
CA PRO A 33 -4.49 -14.54 -0.97
C PRO A 33 -3.29 -15.47 -1.01
N GLN A 34 -2.23 -15.09 -0.28
CA GLN A 34 -1.04 -15.91 -0.14
C GLN A 34 -1.31 -16.97 0.94
N GLY A 35 -1.10 -18.25 0.59
CA GLY A 35 -1.18 -19.35 1.54
C GLY A 35 -2.53 -20.05 1.60
N TYR A 36 -3.59 -19.39 2.02
CA TYR A 36 -4.91 -20.00 2.17
C TYR A 36 -5.82 -19.64 1.01
N ARG A 37 -6.14 -20.61 0.16
CA ARG A 37 -6.99 -20.40 -1.03
C ARG A 37 -8.45 -20.10 -0.69
N SER A 38 -8.86 -20.39 0.55
CA SER A 38 -10.23 -20.13 1.00
C SER A 38 -10.48 -18.69 1.45
N GLN A 39 -9.44 -17.86 1.52
CA GLN A 39 -9.59 -16.46 1.89
C GLN A 39 -10.06 -15.63 0.70
N PRO A 40 -10.85 -14.56 0.96
CA PRO A 40 -11.23 -13.63 -0.11
C PRO A 40 -9.99 -12.98 -0.72
N TRP A 41 -10.10 -12.60 -1.97
CA TRP A 41 -9.06 -11.82 -2.63
C TRP A 41 -8.94 -10.45 -1.96
N PHE A 42 -7.71 -9.95 -1.89
CA PHE A 42 -7.43 -8.66 -1.29
C PHE A 42 -7.63 -7.54 -2.30
N CYS A 43 -8.17 -6.41 -1.83
CA CYS A 43 -8.20 -5.17 -2.60
C CYS A 43 -6.94 -4.37 -2.30
N ASN A 44 -6.20 -3.98 -3.33
CA ASN A 44 -4.99 -3.19 -3.21
C ASN A 44 -5.08 -1.93 -4.05
N GLN A 45 -4.55 -0.84 -3.54
CA GLN A 45 -4.46 0.42 -4.24
C GLN A 45 -3.17 1.11 -3.83
N VAL A 46 -2.50 1.75 -4.79
CA VAL A 46 -1.30 2.54 -4.53
C VAL A 46 -1.65 4.01 -4.67
N LEU A 47 -1.18 4.81 -3.74
CA LEU A 47 -1.37 6.25 -3.72
C LEU A 47 -0.02 6.96 -3.81
N GLN A 48 0.01 8.05 -4.54
CA GLN A 48 1.11 9.01 -4.49
C GLN A 48 0.64 10.19 -3.66
N LEU A 49 1.35 10.45 -2.57
CA LEU A 49 0.99 11.52 -1.65
C LEU A 49 1.91 12.72 -1.81
N GLY A 50 1.35 13.90 -1.68
CA GLY A 50 2.11 15.12 -1.50
C GLY A 50 2.23 15.42 -0.02
N ALA A 51 3.46 15.57 0.45
CA ALA A 51 3.75 15.86 1.85
C ALA A 51 4.62 17.11 1.93
N GLY A 52 4.21 18.06 2.77
CA GLY A 52 4.99 19.26 2.98
C GLY A 52 6.33 18.99 3.67
N PRO A 53 7.17 20.03 3.81
CA PRO A 53 8.52 19.85 4.37
C PRO A 53 8.54 19.42 5.85
N GLU A 54 7.42 19.55 6.54
CA GLU A 54 7.29 19.08 7.91
C GLU A 54 7.20 17.56 8.05
N TRP A 55 6.96 16.85 6.95
CA TRP A 55 6.85 15.41 6.98
C TRP A 55 8.20 14.72 6.80
N THR A 56 8.43 13.70 7.63
CA THR A 56 9.57 12.80 7.52
C THR A 56 9.05 11.38 7.29
N PRO A 57 9.91 10.45 6.81
CA PRO A 57 9.48 9.05 6.70
C PRO A 57 8.94 8.47 8.00
N GLU A 58 9.60 8.73 9.13
CA GLU A 58 9.18 8.22 10.43
C GLU A 58 7.85 8.81 10.88
N ARG A 59 7.66 10.10 10.64
CA ARG A 59 6.41 10.77 10.99
C ARG A 59 5.24 10.24 10.16
N LEU A 60 5.49 9.99 8.87
CA LEU A 60 4.46 9.40 8.02
C LEU A 60 4.15 7.97 8.45
N LEU A 61 5.16 7.19 8.78
CA LEU A 61 4.96 5.83 9.31
C LEU A 61 4.08 5.86 10.56
N ASP A 62 4.36 6.77 11.50
CA ASP A 62 3.56 6.90 12.72
C ASP A 62 2.10 7.21 12.40
N LEU A 63 1.86 8.10 11.44
CA LEU A 63 0.50 8.42 11.01
C LEU A 63 -0.21 7.18 10.43
N LEU A 64 0.48 6.44 9.57
CA LEU A 64 -0.11 5.24 8.95
C LEU A 64 -0.48 4.21 10.01
N LEU A 65 0.39 3.99 10.98
CA LEU A 65 0.12 3.06 12.08
C LEU A 65 -1.05 3.54 12.95
N GLU A 66 -1.13 4.81 13.24
CA GLU A 66 -2.25 5.39 13.99
C GLU A 66 -3.58 5.20 13.25
N GLU A 67 -3.59 5.46 11.95
CA GLU A 67 -4.82 5.34 11.17
C GLU A 67 -5.23 3.88 10.97
N GLU A 68 -4.27 2.97 10.80
CA GLU A 68 -4.59 1.54 10.78
C GLU A 68 -5.27 1.10 12.07
N ALA A 69 -4.72 1.53 13.21
CA ALA A 69 -5.28 1.20 14.51
C ALA A 69 -6.68 1.82 14.69
N ARG A 70 -6.85 3.06 14.26
CA ARG A 70 -8.14 3.75 14.38
C ARG A 70 -9.21 3.10 13.51
N LEU A 71 -8.88 2.79 12.27
CA LEU A 71 -9.81 2.15 11.34
C LEU A 71 -10.16 0.74 11.79
N GLY A 72 -9.18 0.00 12.31
CA GLY A 72 -9.41 -1.32 12.87
C GLY A 72 -10.26 -1.30 14.13
N ARG A 73 -10.08 -0.31 15.00
CA ARG A 73 -10.86 -0.16 16.23
C ARG A 73 -12.34 0.13 15.95
N VAL A 74 -12.61 0.94 14.94
CA VAL A 74 -13.99 1.25 14.57
C VAL A 74 -14.75 -0.01 14.21
N ARG A 75 -14.03 -1.04 13.68
CA ARG A 75 -14.63 -2.29 13.27
C ARG A 75 -14.50 -3.41 14.28
N SER A 76 -13.50 -3.39 15.12
CA SER A 76 -13.17 -4.48 16.03
C SER A 76 -13.76 -4.31 17.43
N GLN A 77 -14.98 -3.75 17.53
CA GLN A 77 -15.71 -3.76 18.78
C GLN A 77 -16.18 -5.17 19.15
N ASP A 78 -16.14 -6.08 18.18
CA ASP A 78 -16.44 -7.49 18.41
C ASP A 78 -15.17 -8.19 18.92
N PRO A 79 -15.23 -8.85 20.10
CA PRO A 79 -14.07 -9.58 20.63
C PRO A 79 -13.51 -10.65 19.71
N GLU A 80 -14.33 -11.18 18.79
CA GLU A 80 -13.89 -12.18 17.83
C GLU A 80 -12.87 -11.63 16.84
N TYR A 81 -12.87 -10.32 16.59
CA TYR A 81 -11.94 -9.68 15.66
C TYR A 81 -10.67 -9.17 16.31
N ARG A 82 -10.52 -9.35 17.63
CA ARG A 82 -9.36 -8.85 18.38
C ARG A 82 -8.04 -9.41 17.87
N PHE A 83 -8.05 -10.62 17.31
CA PHE A 83 -6.88 -11.28 16.74
C PHE A 83 -7.10 -11.68 15.28
N GLY A 84 -8.16 -11.13 14.65
CA GLY A 84 -8.46 -11.40 13.27
C GLY A 84 -7.58 -10.64 12.28
N PRO A 85 -7.75 -10.87 10.97
CA PRO A 85 -7.00 -10.15 9.96
C PRO A 85 -7.26 -8.65 10.09
N ARG A 86 -6.23 -7.87 9.80
CA ARG A 86 -6.34 -6.42 9.84
C ARG A 86 -7.39 -5.95 8.84
N VAL A 87 -8.16 -4.94 9.23
CA VAL A 87 -9.17 -4.34 8.37
C VAL A 87 -8.51 -3.70 7.17
N ILE A 88 -7.34 -3.08 7.37
CA ILE A 88 -6.57 -2.45 6.32
C ILE A 88 -5.10 -2.43 6.70
N ASP A 89 -4.24 -2.63 5.71
CA ASP A 89 -2.80 -2.46 5.85
C ASP A 89 -2.37 -1.27 5.00
N MET A 90 -1.62 -0.36 5.61
CA MET A 90 -1.07 0.80 4.92
C MET A 90 0.45 0.75 4.98
N ASP A 91 1.06 0.37 3.87
CA ASP A 91 2.51 0.22 3.77
C ASP A 91 3.13 1.46 3.16
N LEU A 92 4.20 1.95 3.79
CA LEU A 92 5.02 3.00 3.22
C LEU A 92 6.05 2.35 2.29
N LEU A 93 5.92 2.62 1.00
CA LEU A 93 6.75 1.99 -0.03
C LEU A 93 8.00 2.79 -0.35
N LEU A 94 7.82 4.09 -0.53
CA LEU A 94 8.87 5.04 -0.92
C LEU A 94 8.60 6.38 -0.25
N PHE A 95 9.66 7.11 0.02
CA PHE A 95 9.57 8.50 0.47
C PHE A 95 10.61 9.30 -0.30
N GLY A 96 10.23 9.84 -1.46
CA GLY A 96 11.15 10.48 -2.37
C GLY A 96 12.28 9.53 -2.75
N ALA A 97 13.50 10.01 -2.67
CA ALA A 97 14.70 9.20 -2.90
C ALA A 97 15.33 8.72 -1.58
N SER A 98 14.61 8.81 -0.47
CA SER A 98 15.13 8.43 0.83
C SER A 98 15.44 6.95 0.92
N VAL A 99 16.58 6.64 1.54
CA VAL A 99 16.99 5.29 1.87
C VAL A 99 17.07 5.22 3.39
N VAL A 100 16.26 4.36 4.00
CA VAL A 100 16.18 4.23 5.45
C VAL A 100 16.29 2.75 5.80
N GLN A 101 17.13 2.43 6.76
CA GLN A 101 17.33 1.05 7.21
C GLN A 101 17.43 1.05 8.73
N THR A 102 16.29 1.04 9.38
CA THR A 102 16.20 1.02 10.85
C THR A 102 15.36 -0.18 11.29
N ALA A 103 15.32 -0.43 12.58
CA ALA A 103 14.49 -1.49 13.13
C ALA A 103 12.99 -1.28 12.83
N ARG A 104 12.57 -0.03 12.70
CA ARG A 104 11.16 0.32 12.48
C ARG A 104 10.78 0.47 11.01
N LEU A 105 11.73 0.86 10.17
CA LEU A 105 11.41 1.32 8.82
C LEU A 105 12.53 1.00 7.85
N TRP A 106 12.16 0.41 6.73
CA TRP A 106 13.05 0.20 5.59
C TRP A 106 12.44 0.86 4.36
N LEU A 107 13.19 1.77 3.74
CA LEU A 107 12.82 2.41 2.47
C LEU A 107 13.97 2.31 1.49
N PRO A 108 13.72 1.93 0.25
CA PRO A 108 12.45 1.42 -0.28
C PRO A 108 11.97 0.19 0.47
N HIS A 109 10.67 -0.04 0.48
CA HIS A 109 10.10 -1.22 1.16
C HIS A 109 10.82 -2.48 0.67
N PRO A 110 11.26 -3.36 1.60
CA PRO A 110 12.16 -4.46 1.23
C PRO A 110 11.55 -5.49 0.26
N ARG A 111 10.22 -5.60 0.22
CA ARG A 111 9.54 -6.55 -0.67
C ARG A 111 8.95 -5.90 -1.91
N LEU A 112 9.18 -4.60 -2.10
CA LEU A 112 8.61 -3.88 -3.23
C LEU A 112 8.94 -4.54 -4.56
N ALA A 113 10.19 -4.95 -4.75
CA ALA A 113 10.66 -5.53 -6.00
C ALA A 113 10.07 -6.92 -6.30
N GLU A 114 9.51 -7.59 -5.30
CA GLU A 114 9.00 -8.96 -5.41
C GLU A 114 7.48 -9.03 -5.62
N ARG A 115 6.78 -7.93 -5.46
CA ARG A 115 5.31 -7.93 -5.39
C ARG A 115 4.66 -7.26 -6.58
N ALA A 116 4.10 -8.07 -7.48
CA ALA A 116 3.36 -7.54 -8.63
C ALA A 116 2.17 -6.70 -8.18
N PHE A 117 1.53 -7.04 -7.05
CA PHE A 117 0.38 -6.27 -6.55
C PHE A 117 0.77 -4.88 -6.00
N VAL A 118 2.06 -4.61 -5.90
CA VAL A 118 2.60 -3.28 -5.61
C VAL A 118 3.07 -2.61 -6.91
N LEU A 119 3.86 -3.34 -7.70
CA LEU A 119 4.48 -2.78 -8.90
C LEU A 119 3.48 -2.48 -10.02
N VAL A 120 2.46 -3.31 -10.21
CA VAL A 120 1.44 -3.08 -11.24
C VAL A 120 0.67 -1.79 -10.98
N PRO A 121 0.07 -1.58 -9.80
CA PRO A 121 -0.57 -0.29 -9.51
C PRO A 121 0.40 0.88 -9.54
N ARG A 122 1.64 0.65 -9.11
CA ARG A 122 2.68 1.68 -9.12
C ARG A 122 2.98 2.14 -10.55
N ALA A 123 3.11 1.19 -11.48
CA ALA A 123 3.36 1.49 -12.87
C ALA A 123 2.20 2.24 -13.52
N GLU A 124 0.98 2.02 -13.06
CA GLU A 124 -0.19 2.74 -13.55
C GLU A 124 -0.08 4.24 -13.30
N ILE A 125 0.37 4.64 -12.11
CA ILE A 125 0.42 6.06 -11.73
C ILE A 125 1.80 6.70 -11.94
N ALA A 126 2.85 5.90 -12.04
CA ALA A 126 4.21 6.39 -12.24
C ALA A 126 5.03 5.40 -13.06
N PRO A 127 4.71 5.25 -14.37
CA PRO A 127 5.36 4.21 -15.20
C PRO A 127 6.86 4.42 -15.38
N GLU A 128 7.33 5.66 -15.22
CA GLU A 128 8.75 5.99 -15.42
C GLU A 128 9.53 6.06 -14.10
N LEU A 129 8.92 5.62 -13.01
CA LEU A 129 9.56 5.68 -11.71
C LEU A 129 10.84 4.84 -11.68
N VAL A 130 11.89 5.44 -11.13
CA VAL A 130 13.16 4.78 -10.87
C VAL A 130 13.37 4.79 -9.36
N LEU A 131 13.75 3.63 -8.81
CA LEU A 131 14.03 3.51 -7.39
C LEU A 131 15.38 4.16 -7.05
N PRO A 132 15.63 4.45 -5.76
CA PRO A 132 16.91 5.04 -5.35
C PRO A 132 18.14 4.23 -5.78
N ASP A 133 18.01 2.92 -5.97
CA ASP A 133 19.09 2.05 -6.43
C ASP A 133 19.28 2.03 -7.94
N GLY A 134 18.47 2.79 -8.68
CA GLY A 134 18.58 2.91 -10.13
C GLY A 134 17.70 1.95 -10.92
N ARG A 135 17.02 1.01 -10.28
CA ARG A 135 16.13 0.08 -10.97
C ARG A 135 14.81 0.76 -11.30
N SER A 136 14.30 0.56 -12.50
CA SER A 136 12.99 1.09 -12.87
C SER A 136 11.88 0.11 -12.50
N VAL A 137 10.68 0.64 -12.27
CA VAL A 137 9.49 -0.19 -12.02
C VAL A 137 9.26 -1.17 -13.17
N GLN A 138 9.45 -0.71 -14.40
CA GLN A 138 9.25 -1.57 -15.58
C GLN A 138 10.25 -2.71 -15.66
N GLU A 139 11.52 -2.45 -15.32
CA GLU A 139 12.54 -3.50 -15.25
C GLU A 139 12.17 -4.55 -14.20
N LEU A 140 11.72 -4.10 -13.04
CA LEU A 140 11.32 -5.00 -11.96
C LEU A 140 10.14 -5.87 -12.39
N LEU A 141 9.14 -5.29 -13.05
CA LEU A 141 7.98 -6.04 -13.54
C LEU A 141 8.39 -7.12 -14.55
N ARG A 142 9.34 -6.81 -15.43
CA ARG A 142 9.83 -7.79 -16.40
C ARG A 142 10.50 -8.99 -15.75
N CYS A 143 11.01 -8.82 -14.55
CA CYS A 143 11.68 -9.91 -13.82
C CYS A 143 10.73 -10.78 -13.01
N LEU A 144 9.45 -10.40 -12.90
CA LEU A 144 8.49 -11.14 -12.10
C LEU A 144 7.61 -12.04 -12.96
N ALA A 145 7.26 -13.20 -12.40
CA ALA A 145 6.26 -14.08 -12.99
C ALA A 145 4.89 -13.69 -12.44
N TYR A 146 4.08 -13.05 -13.26
CA TYR A 146 2.74 -12.62 -12.86
C TYR A 146 1.84 -12.49 -14.09
N ARG A 147 0.55 -12.37 -13.83
CA ARG A 147 -0.46 -12.20 -14.86
C ARG A 147 -1.50 -11.19 -14.38
N VAL A 148 -1.96 -10.34 -15.26
CA VAL A 148 -3.04 -9.39 -14.96
C VAL A 148 -4.21 -9.69 -15.90
N GLU A 149 -5.39 -9.89 -15.34
CA GLU A 149 -6.62 -10.07 -16.08
C GLU A 149 -7.66 -9.09 -15.56
N GLY A 150 -7.97 -8.04 -16.35
CA GLY A 150 -8.81 -6.95 -15.87
C GLY A 150 -8.17 -6.25 -14.69
N ARG A 151 -8.82 -6.31 -13.53
CA ARG A 151 -8.28 -5.75 -12.28
C ARG A 151 -7.77 -6.83 -11.33
N ARG A 152 -7.55 -8.03 -11.81
CA ARG A 152 -7.04 -9.14 -11.00
C ARG A 152 -5.57 -9.38 -11.30
N ILE A 153 -4.78 -9.49 -10.25
CA ILE A 153 -3.35 -9.79 -10.34
C ILE A 153 -3.10 -11.19 -9.81
N PHE A 154 -2.50 -12.01 -10.64
CA PHE A 154 -2.10 -13.38 -10.30
C PHE A 154 -0.57 -13.41 -10.22
N GLN A 155 -0.07 -13.89 -9.08
CA GLN A 155 1.38 -14.01 -8.89
C GLN A 155 1.73 -15.30 -8.14
#